data_79e1f53bcd3d2c41a3cfbf6f7d63dea4
#
_entry.id   79e1f53bcd3d2c41a3cfbf6f7d63dea4
#
_cell.length_a   1.000
_cell.length_b   1.000
_cell.length_c   1.000
_cell.angle_alpha   90.00
_cell.angle_beta   90.00
_cell.angle_gamma   90.00
#
_symmetry.space_group_name_H-M   'P 1'
#
loop_
_entity.id
_entity.type
_entity.pdbx_description
1 polymer ?
#
loop_
_entity_poly.entity_id
_entity_poly.type
_entity_poly.pdbx_seq_one_letter_code
_entity_poly.pdbx_strand_id
1 'polypeptide(L)'
;MKITVENLKKSFGDRCIWSGIDLTFTSDEIVSIAGKSGQGKTTFLRCLNGLETYDDGRVSFDGELMPAGTTDAKKIGMVFQGYCLFPKMTVWENILLAPVYHGVDRKEAEERAERLMKELEIYEERDKYPRNLSGGQQQRVAIVRACMLEPEILCFDEPTSALDGATIDKLAQTMNRLKEKGMGMIVVTHDRAFAERISDRILHFEEGHLREEIVA
;
A
#
# COMPACT_ATOMS: atom_id res chain seq x y z
N MET A 1 13.92 4.09 -5.29
CA MET A 1 13.12 5.36 -5.20
C MET A 1 13.17 5.92 -3.77
N LYS A 2 13.10 7.25 -3.66
CA LYS A 2 12.99 7.98 -2.39
C LYS A 2 11.75 8.88 -2.43
N ILE A 3 10.85 8.74 -1.45
CA ILE A 3 9.75 9.69 -1.22
C ILE A 3 10.20 10.64 -0.11
N THR A 4 10.12 11.95 -0.38
CA THR A 4 10.35 13.00 0.63
C THR A 4 9.07 13.77 0.87
N VAL A 5 8.67 13.89 2.13
CA VAL A 5 7.52 14.65 2.61
C VAL A 5 8.05 15.81 3.44
N GLU A 6 7.66 17.04 3.11
CA GLU A 6 8.14 18.26 3.75
C GLU A 6 6.97 19.12 4.22
N ASN A 7 6.92 19.39 5.52
CA ASN A 7 5.96 20.27 6.18
C ASN A 7 4.49 19.98 5.78
N LEU A 8 4.14 18.69 5.61
CA LEU A 8 2.83 18.32 5.09
C LEU A 8 1.73 18.64 6.12
N LYS A 9 0.62 19.23 5.62
CA LYS A 9 -0.53 19.63 6.45
C LYS A 9 -1.83 19.16 5.82
N LYS A 10 -2.77 18.70 6.67
CA LYS A 10 -4.12 18.31 6.28
C LYS A 10 -5.15 18.67 7.34
N SER A 11 -6.26 19.23 6.86
CA SER A 11 -7.46 19.52 7.67
C SER A 11 -8.71 19.05 6.93
N PHE A 12 -9.79 18.81 7.68
CA PHE A 12 -11.14 18.65 7.15
C PHE A 12 -12.06 19.64 7.84
N GLY A 13 -12.50 20.67 7.12
CA GLY A 13 -13.16 21.84 7.71
C GLY A 13 -12.25 22.49 8.76
N ASP A 14 -12.78 22.73 9.97
CA ASP A 14 -12.02 23.33 11.07
C ASP A 14 -11.14 22.34 11.84
N ARG A 15 -11.21 21.05 11.52
CA ARG A 15 -10.43 20.02 12.22
C ARG A 15 -9.10 19.80 11.53
N CYS A 16 -8.01 20.24 12.17
CA CYS A 16 -6.65 19.86 11.79
C CYS A 16 -6.43 18.37 12.09
N ILE A 17 -6.00 17.60 11.08
CA ILE A 17 -5.68 16.18 11.21
C ILE A 17 -4.21 16.04 11.58
N TRP A 18 -3.33 16.72 10.85
CA TRP A 18 -1.90 16.80 11.12
C TRP A 18 -1.29 18.04 10.45
N SER A 19 -0.18 18.51 11.00
CA SER A 19 0.53 19.71 10.54
C SER A 19 2.03 19.55 10.78
N GLY A 20 2.83 19.91 9.77
CA GLY A 20 4.28 19.88 9.87
C GLY A 20 4.86 18.47 9.87
N ILE A 21 4.34 17.56 9.03
CA ILE A 21 4.92 16.24 8.86
C ILE A 21 6.11 16.32 7.93
N ASP A 22 7.28 15.92 8.44
CA ASP A 22 8.52 15.77 7.70
C ASP A 22 8.98 14.31 7.79
N LEU A 23 9.09 13.63 6.63
CA LEU A 23 9.44 12.21 6.55
C LEU A 23 10.14 11.86 5.25
N THR A 24 10.88 10.75 5.30
CA THR A 24 11.47 10.14 4.11
C THR A 24 11.19 8.64 4.13
N PHE A 25 10.86 8.10 2.97
CA PHE A 25 10.73 6.66 2.71
C PHE A 25 11.61 6.26 1.54
N THR A 26 12.13 5.03 1.57
CA THR A 26 12.96 4.48 0.50
C THR A 26 12.41 3.14 0.01
N SER A 27 12.75 2.75 -1.23
CA SER A 27 12.26 1.49 -1.81
C SER A 27 12.97 0.24 -1.29
N ASP A 28 13.88 0.35 -0.34
CA ASP A 28 14.62 -0.75 0.28
C ASP A 28 14.18 -1.07 1.71
N GLU A 29 13.15 -0.37 2.22
CA GLU A 29 12.66 -0.52 3.59
C GLU A 29 11.16 -0.81 3.68
N ILE A 30 10.73 -1.43 4.78
CA ILE A 30 9.34 -1.48 5.22
C ILE A 30 9.19 -0.53 6.39
N VAL A 31 8.33 0.49 6.23
CA VAL A 31 8.01 1.45 7.29
C VAL A 31 6.57 1.25 7.74
N SER A 32 6.35 0.91 9.00
CA SER A 32 5.01 0.88 9.57
C SER A 32 4.65 2.21 10.23
N ILE A 33 3.41 2.66 10.01
CA ILE A 33 2.81 3.80 10.68
C ILE A 33 1.74 3.27 11.62
N ALA A 34 2.10 3.21 12.90
CA ALA A 34 1.24 2.74 13.98
C ALA A 34 0.48 3.91 14.64
N GLY A 35 -0.64 3.63 15.29
CA GLY A 35 -1.40 4.63 16.03
C GLY A 35 -2.89 4.28 16.12
N LYS A 36 -3.61 4.99 16.98
CA LYS A 36 -5.05 4.77 17.21
C LYS A 36 -5.87 5.04 15.94
N SER A 37 -7.06 4.42 15.85
CA SER A 37 -8.00 4.71 14.76
C SER A 37 -8.43 6.19 14.77
N GLY A 38 -8.65 6.75 13.58
CA GLY A 38 -9.11 8.15 13.43
C GLY A 38 -8.04 9.23 13.56
N GLN A 39 -6.75 8.88 13.67
CA GLN A 39 -5.63 9.82 13.74
C GLN A 39 -5.14 10.34 12.38
N GLY A 40 -5.72 9.90 11.26
CA GLY A 40 -5.36 10.37 9.93
C GLY A 40 -4.33 9.53 9.18
N LYS A 41 -3.96 8.33 9.67
CA LYS A 41 -3.01 7.42 9.01
C LYS A 41 -3.44 7.05 7.58
N THR A 42 -4.67 6.58 7.39
CA THR A 42 -5.25 6.29 6.07
C THR A 42 -5.27 7.53 5.17
N THR A 43 -5.59 8.71 5.74
CA THR A 43 -5.55 9.98 5.01
C THR A 43 -4.15 10.29 4.52
N PHE A 44 -3.13 10.06 5.35
CA PHE A 44 -1.73 10.24 4.98
C PHE A 44 -1.34 9.33 3.79
N LEU A 45 -1.64 8.03 3.86
CA LEU A 45 -1.42 7.10 2.74
C LEU A 45 -2.14 7.56 1.46
N ARG A 46 -3.39 8.01 1.58
CA ARG A 46 -4.16 8.51 0.44
C ARG A 46 -3.54 9.76 -0.18
N CYS A 47 -3.00 10.67 0.64
CA CYS A 47 -2.28 11.84 0.14
C CYS A 47 -1.02 11.45 -0.63
N LEU A 48 -0.22 10.49 -0.14
CA LEU A 48 0.95 9.97 -0.84
C LEU A 48 0.60 9.32 -2.18
N ASN A 49 -0.56 8.64 -2.24
CA ASN A 49 -1.04 7.97 -3.46
C ASN A 49 -1.89 8.88 -4.37
N GLY A 50 -1.98 10.19 -4.09
CA GLY A 50 -2.78 11.13 -4.89
C GLY A 50 -4.28 10.91 -4.86
N LEU A 51 -4.78 10.09 -3.93
CA LEU A 51 -6.22 9.78 -3.75
C LEU A 51 -6.92 10.80 -2.84
N GLU A 52 -6.16 11.64 -2.18
CA GLU A 52 -6.61 12.75 -1.35
C GLU A 52 -5.64 13.92 -1.52
N THR A 53 -6.13 15.15 -1.39
CA THR A 53 -5.29 16.35 -1.42
C THR A 53 -4.80 16.68 -0.01
N TYR A 54 -3.67 17.36 0.08
CA TYR A 54 -3.18 18.00 1.30
C TYR A 54 -3.27 19.52 1.16
N ASP A 55 -3.27 20.25 2.28
CA ASP A 55 -3.56 21.70 2.28
C ASP A 55 -2.29 22.52 2.10
N ASP A 56 -1.14 22.03 2.61
CA ASP A 56 0.16 22.72 2.54
C ASP A 56 1.30 21.68 2.63
N GLY A 57 2.52 22.09 2.28
CA GLY A 57 3.70 21.25 2.24
C GLY A 57 4.00 20.68 0.86
N ARG A 58 4.87 19.68 0.79
CA ARG A 58 5.33 19.07 -0.46
C ARG A 58 5.53 17.56 -0.32
N VAL A 59 5.25 16.86 -1.40
CA VAL A 59 5.64 15.44 -1.59
C VAL A 59 6.46 15.38 -2.87
N SER A 60 7.63 14.76 -2.81
CA SER A 60 8.48 14.53 -3.98
C SER A 60 8.93 13.08 -4.08
N PHE A 61 9.08 12.59 -5.31
CA PHE A 61 9.58 11.27 -5.65
C PHE A 61 10.91 11.44 -6.40
N ASP A 62 12.02 10.98 -5.79
CA ASP A 62 13.39 11.19 -6.29
C ASP A 62 13.71 12.67 -6.61
N GLY A 63 13.16 13.59 -5.80
CA GLY A 63 13.31 15.03 -5.95
C GLY A 63 12.34 15.70 -6.96
N GLU A 64 11.54 14.90 -7.68
CA GLU A 64 10.49 15.43 -8.55
C GLU A 64 9.23 15.71 -7.73
N LEU A 65 8.75 16.96 -7.76
CA LEU A 65 7.57 17.37 -7.02
C LEU A 65 6.31 16.68 -7.58
N MET A 66 5.55 16.05 -6.70
CA MET A 66 4.24 15.49 -7.00
C MET A 66 3.15 16.48 -6.59
N PRO A 67 2.37 17.03 -7.55
CA PRO A 67 1.26 17.89 -7.20
C PRO A 67 0.21 17.18 -6.34
N ALA A 68 -0.38 17.89 -5.39
CA ALA A 68 -1.44 17.33 -4.52
C ALA A 68 -2.60 16.75 -5.35
N GLY A 69 -3.06 15.56 -4.98
CA GLY A 69 -4.13 14.85 -5.70
C GLY A 69 -3.69 14.22 -7.04
N THR A 70 -2.39 14.13 -7.30
CA THR A 70 -1.85 13.37 -8.44
C THR A 70 -1.15 12.10 -7.98
N THR A 71 -1.09 11.10 -8.85
CA THR A 71 -0.40 9.83 -8.57
C THR A 71 0.43 9.39 -9.77
N ASP A 72 1.51 8.69 -9.50
CA ASP A 72 2.23 7.89 -10.48
C ASP A 72 2.17 6.42 -10.06
N ALA A 73 1.24 5.69 -10.66
CA ALA A 73 0.98 4.29 -10.33
C ALA A 73 2.15 3.34 -10.67
N LYS A 74 3.18 3.82 -11.40
CA LYS A 74 4.43 3.10 -11.62
C LYS A 74 5.45 3.35 -10.51
N LYS A 75 5.27 4.39 -9.71
CA LYS A 75 6.14 4.70 -8.57
C LYS A 75 5.55 4.19 -7.26
N ILE A 76 4.24 4.36 -7.07
CA ILE A 76 3.57 4.00 -5.81
C ILE A 76 2.25 3.29 -6.08
N GLY A 77 2.04 2.16 -5.42
CA GLY A 77 0.80 1.39 -5.47
C GLY A 77 0.09 1.33 -4.13
N MET A 78 -1.20 0.96 -4.11
CA MET A 78 -1.99 0.88 -2.88
C MET A 78 -2.81 -0.40 -2.78
N VAL A 79 -2.73 -1.04 -1.61
CA VAL A 79 -3.57 -2.15 -1.16
C VAL A 79 -4.49 -1.62 -0.07
N PHE A 80 -5.79 -1.58 -0.34
CA PHE A 80 -6.81 -1.01 0.55
C PHE A 80 -7.29 -2.02 1.60
N GLN A 81 -7.71 -1.54 2.77
CA GLN A 81 -8.27 -2.33 3.86
C GLN A 81 -9.41 -3.27 3.43
N GLY A 82 -10.31 -2.83 2.57
CA GLY A 82 -11.42 -3.62 2.03
C GLY A 82 -11.09 -4.31 0.70
N TYR A 83 -9.81 -4.49 0.36
CA TYR A 83 -9.30 -5.06 -0.90
C TYR A 83 -9.73 -4.31 -2.17
N CYS A 84 -10.88 -3.67 -2.18
CA CYS A 84 -11.47 -2.89 -3.29
C CYS A 84 -11.46 -3.64 -4.63
N LEU A 85 -11.73 -4.95 -4.61
CA LEU A 85 -11.87 -5.75 -5.82
C LEU A 85 -13.20 -5.43 -6.51
N PHE A 86 -13.18 -5.39 -7.84
CA PHE A 86 -14.39 -5.19 -8.64
C PHE A 86 -15.27 -6.45 -8.57
N PRO A 87 -16.46 -6.39 -7.93
CA PRO A 87 -17.23 -7.59 -7.60
C PRO A 87 -17.87 -8.31 -8.79
N LYS A 88 -18.00 -7.61 -9.92
CA LYS A 88 -18.56 -8.13 -11.18
C LYS A 88 -17.50 -8.61 -12.17
N MET A 89 -16.24 -8.54 -11.79
CA MET A 89 -15.09 -9.02 -12.57
C MET A 89 -14.51 -10.25 -11.91
N THR A 90 -14.00 -11.20 -12.70
CA THR A 90 -13.20 -12.31 -12.22
C THR A 90 -11.90 -11.80 -11.60
N VAL A 91 -11.16 -12.66 -10.91
CA VAL A 91 -9.81 -12.34 -10.41
C VAL A 91 -8.89 -11.93 -11.55
N TRP A 92 -8.92 -12.67 -12.65
CA TRP A 92 -8.12 -12.38 -13.83
C TRP A 92 -8.40 -10.99 -14.42
N GLU A 93 -9.67 -10.66 -14.58
CA GLU A 93 -10.10 -9.35 -15.07
C GLU A 93 -9.71 -8.21 -14.11
N ASN A 94 -9.83 -8.42 -12.78
CA ASN A 94 -9.39 -7.46 -11.77
C ASN A 94 -7.89 -7.15 -11.87
N ILE A 95 -7.07 -8.17 -12.13
CA ILE A 95 -5.60 -8.04 -12.20
C ILE A 95 -5.19 -7.36 -13.50
N LEU A 96 -5.81 -7.70 -14.62
CA LEU A 96 -5.42 -7.17 -15.94
C LEU A 96 -5.94 -5.76 -16.21
N LEU A 97 -6.93 -5.27 -15.46
CA LEU A 97 -7.60 -4.01 -15.76
C LEU A 97 -6.62 -2.82 -15.81
N ALA A 98 -5.80 -2.65 -14.79
CA ALA A 98 -4.89 -1.51 -14.69
C ALA A 98 -3.79 -1.52 -15.77
N PRO A 99 -3.01 -2.60 -15.97
CA PRO A 99 -1.97 -2.59 -16.99
C PRO A 99 -2.52 -2.39 -18.40
N VAL A 100 -3.66 -3.02 -18.74
CA VAL A 100 -4.30 -2.83 -20.05
C VAL A 100 -4.77 -1.37 -20.22
N TYR A 101 -5.37 -0.77 -19.19
CA TYR A 101 -5.79 0.63 -19.22
C TYR A 101 -4.61 1.59 -19.42
N HIS A 102 -3.45 1.28 -18.83
CA HIS A 102 -2.21 2.05 -18.98
C HIS A 102 -1.41 1.71 -20.26
N GLY A 103 -1.98 0.92 -21.19
CA GLY A 103 -1.41 0.65 -22.49
C GLY A 103 -0.28 -0.40 -22.50
N VAL A 104 -0.15 -1.19 -21.43
CA VAL A 104 0.73 -2.37 -21.44
C VAL A 104 0.18 -3.37 -22.43
N ASP A 105 1.05 -3.97 -23.25
CA ASP A 105 0.64 -5.02 -24.17
C ASP A 105 -0.08 -6.15 -23.43
N ARG A 106 -1.19 -6.61 -24.01
CA ARG A 106 -2.05 -7.58 -23.32
C ARG A 106 -1.33 -8.89 -23.01
N LYS A 107 -0.51 -9.38 -23.92
CA LYS A 107 0.25 -10.61 -23.73
C LYS A 107 1.29 -10.45 -22.63
N GLU A 108 1.99 -9.33 -22.61
CA GLU A 108 2.93 -8.98 -21.54
C GLU A 108 2.23 -8.90 -20.17
N ALA A 109 1.05 -8.24 -20.12
CA ALA A 109 0.26 -8.16 -18.90
C ALA A 109 -0.22 -9.53 -18.41
N GLU A 110 -0.65 -10.42 -19.32
CA GLU A 110 -1.08 -11.79 -19.00
C GLU A 110 0.09 -12.64 -18.47
N GLU A 111 1.26 -12.59 -19.12
CA GLU A 111 2.48 -13.30 -18.67
C GLU A 111 2.93 -12.82 -17.28
N ARG A 112 2.87 -11.50 -17.02
CA ARG A 112 3.17 -10.90 -15.70
C ARG A 112 2.15 -11.34 -14.65
N ALA A 113 0.87 -11.29 -14.97
CA ALA A 113 -0.21 -11.72 -14.09
C ALA A 113 -0.05 -13.19 -13.68
N GLU A 114 0.19 -14.07 -14.63
CA GLU A 114 0.39 -15.50 -14.38
C GLU A 114 1.58 -15.74 -13.46
N ARG A 115 2.71 -15.07 -13.69
CA ARG A 115 3.91 -15.18 -12.85
C ARG A 115 3.63 -14.73 -11.41
N LEU A 116 3.04 -13.53 -11.21
CA LEU A 116 2.73 -12.98 -9.89
C LEU A 116 1.69 -13.82 -9.15
N MET A 117 0.66 -14.30 -9.85
CA MET A 117 -0.37 -15.14 -9.25
C MET A 117 0.17 -16.51 -8.80
N LYS A 118 1.07 -17.12 -9.56
CA LYS A 118 1.75 -18.37 -9.16
C LYS A 118 2.64 -18.14 -7.94
N GLU A 119 3.38 -17.05 -7.93
CA GLU A 119 4.24 -16.68 -6.81
C GLU A 119 3.47 -16.44 -5.52
N LEU A 120 2.29 -15.80 -5.60
CA LEU A 120 1.43 -15.54 -4.46
C LEU A 120 0.40 -16.68 -4.21
N GLU A 121 0.55 -17.83 -4.87
CA GLU A 121 -0.28 -19.02 -4.66
C GLU A 121 -1.79 -18.75 -4.83
N ILE A 122 -2.16 -17.98 -5.88
CA ILE A 122 -3.54 -17.58 -6.17
C ILE A 122 -3.97 -17.87 -7.61
N TYR A 123 -3.11 -18.51 -8.42
CA TYR A 123 -3.35 -18.72 -9.85
C TYR A 123 -4.59 -19.58 -10.13
N GLU A 124 -4.85 -20.61 -9.32
CA GLU A 124 -6.01 -21.51 -9.47
C GLU A 124 -7.35 -20.78 -9.24
N GLU A 125 -7.31 -19.58 -8.67
CA GLU A 125 -8.50 -18.78 -8.38
C GLU A 125 -8.84 -17.77 -9.51
N ARG A 126 -8.09 -17.76 -10.60
CA ARG A 126 -8.16 -16.70 -11.64
C ARG A 126 -9.53 -16.50 -12.27
N ASP A 127 -10.31 -17.59 -12.40
CA ASP A 127 -11.63 -17.57 -13.04
C ASP A 127 -12.78 -17.31 -12.03
N LYS A 128 -12.46 -17.22 -10.73
CA LYS A 128 -13.45 -16.96 -9.68
C LYS A 128 -13.77 -15.47 -9.56
N TYR A 129 -14.94 -15.18 -9.03
CA TYR A 129 -15.34 -13.84 -8.62
C TYR A 129 -14.90 -13.56 -7.17
N PRO A 130 -14.64 -12.29 -6.77
CA PRO A 130 -14.20 -11.93 -5.42
C PRO A 130 -15.06 -12.53 -4.30
N ARG A 131 -16.38 -12.57 -4.48
CA ARG A 131 -17.33 -13.15 -3.51
C ARG A 131 -17.09 -14.64 -3.18
N ASN A 132 -16.38 -15.34 -4.06
CA ASN A 132 -16.10 -16.78 -3.94
C ASN A 132 -14.72 -17.06 -3.34
N LEU A 133 -14.03 -16.01 -2.88
CA LEU A 133 -12.69 -16.07 -2.30
C LEU A 133 -12.75 -15.88 -0.78
N SER A 134 -11.85 -16.54 -0.05
CA SER A 134 -11.59 -16.22 1.36
C SER A 134 -10.93 -14.84 1.49
N GLY A 135 -10.95 -14.25 2.69
CA GLY A 135 -10.31 -12.95 2.95
C GLY A 135 -8.82 -12.94 2.57
N GLY A 136 -8.08 -13.98 2.94
CA GLY A 136 -6.66 -14.11 2.57
C GLY A 136 -6.43 -14.27 1.05
N GLN A 137 -7.37 -14.93 0.33
CA GLN A 137 -7.32 -15.00 -1.12
C GLN A 137 -7.59 -13.62 -1.75
N GLN A 138 -8.60 -12.89 -1.27
CA GLN A 138 -8.89 -11.53 -1.73
C GLN A 138 -7.71 -10.59 -1.48
N GLN A 139 -7.04 -10.71 -0.32
CA GLN A 139 -5.83 -9.96 0.01
C GLN A 139 -4.72 -10.22 -1.03
N ARG A 140 -4.42 -11.50 -1.32
CA ARG A 140 -3.40 -11.85 -2.31
C ARG A 140 -3.74 -11.33 -3.70
N VAL A 141 -5.00 -11.40 -4.13
CA VAL A 141 -5.45 -10.79 -5.40
C VAL A 141 -5.23 -9.29 -5.41
N ALA A 142 -5.54 -8.59 -4.31
CA ALA A 142 -5.32 -7.15 -4.19
C ALA A 142 -3.83 -6.78 -4.27
N ILE A 143 -2.96 -7.60 -3.67
CA ILE A 143 -1.49 -7.43 -3.75
C ILE A 143 -1.03 -7.66 -5.19
N VAL A 144 -1.41 -8.77 -5.86
CA VAL A 144 -1.07 -9.01 -7.27
C VAL A 144 -1.49 -7.82 -8.12
N ARG A 145 -2.74 -7.36 -7.99
CA ARG A 145 -3.27 -6.22 -8.75
C ARG A 145 -2.44 -4.96 -8.54
N ALA A 146 -2.02 -4.67 -7.31
CA ALA A 146 -1.19 -3.51 -7.00
C ALA A 146 0.23 -3.62 -7.59
N CYS A 147 0.77 -4.85 -7.71
CA CYS A 147 2.08 -5.11 -8.30
C CYS A 147 2.10 -5.07 -9.84
N MET A 148 0.93 -5.07 -10.51
CA MET A 148 0.85 -5.19 -11.97
C MET A 148 1.47 -4.04 -12.75
N LEU A 149 1.55 -2.85 -12.15
CA LEU A 149 2.22 -1.68 -12.74
C LEU A 149 3.69 -1.55 -12.30
N GLU A 150 4.21 -2.56 -11.57
CA GLU A 150 5.59 -2.64 -11.08
C GLU A 150 6.01 -1.41 -10.26
N PRO A 151 5.20 -1.01 -9.25
CA PRO A 151 5.55 0.12 -8.41
C PRO A 151 6.81 -0.17 -7.59
N GLU A 152 7.56 0.87 -7.27
CA GLU A 152 8.76 0.75 -6.42
C GLU A 152 8.41 0.73 -4.93
N ILE A 153 7.26 1.31 -4.54
CA ILE A 153 6.73 1.28 -3.17
C ILE A 153 5.26 0.85 -3.18
N LEU A 154 4.90 -0.07 -2.29
CA LEU A 154 3.51 -0.44 -2.01
C LEU A 154 3.05 0.14 -0.67
N CYS A 155 1.90 0.79 -0.68
CA CYS A 155 1.19 1.23 0.51
C CYS A 155 0.14 0.20 0.92
N PHE A 156 0.07 -0.12 2.20
CA PHE A 156 -0.92 -1.03 2.78
C PHE A 156 -1.74 -0.30 3.86
N ASP A 157 -3.06 -0.27 3.69
CA ASP A 157 -3.99 0.32 4.66
C ASP A 157 -4.66 -0.78 5.46
N GLU A 158 -4.28 -0.94 6.75
CA GLU A 158 -4.80 -1.92 7.71
C GLU A 158 -4.88 -3.36 7.16
N PRO A 159 -3.75 -3.93 6.66
CA PRO A 159 -3.79 -5.19 5.92
C PRO A 159 -4.16 -6.42 6.76
N THR A 160 -4.11 -6.33 8.11
CA THR A 160 -4.42 -7.45 9.02
C THR A 160 -5.86 -7.42 9.55
N SER A 161 -6.63 -6.35 9.34
CA SER A 161 -7.89 -6.06 10.04
C SER A 161 -9.01 -7.10 9.85
N ALA A 162 -8.95 -7.95 8.81
CA ALA A 162 -9.97 -8.94 8.50
C ALA A 162 -9.40 -10.37 8.36
N LEU A 163 -8.19 -10.60 8.89
CA LEU A 163 -7.46 -11.85 8.74
C LEU A 163 -7.32 -12.61 10.06
N ASP A 164 -7.30 -13.94 9.99
CA ASP A 164 -6.89 -14.80 11.09
C ASP A 164 -5.37 -14.88 11.23
N GLY A 165 -4.87 -15.39 12.37
CA GLY A 165 -3.45 -15.46 12.66
C GLY A 165 -2.63 -16.21 11.61
N ALA A 166 -3.13 -17.34 11.09
CA ALA A 166 -2.43 -18.10 10.07
C ALA A 166 -2.33 -17.35 8.74
N THR A 167 -3.33 -16.56 8.41
CA THR A 167 -3.33 -15.71 7.21
C THR A 167 -2.41 -14.49 7.39
N ILE A 168 -2.35 -13.91 8.60
CA ILE A 168 -1.39 -12.84 8.94
C ILE A 168 0.06 -13.34 8.77
N ASP A 169 0.36 -14.58 9.17
CA ASP A 169 1.69 -15.16 8.98
C ASP A 169 2.07 -15.28 7.51
N LYS A 170 1.14 -15.70 6.66
CA LYS A 170 1.35 -15.77 5.21
C LYS A 170 1.51 -14.39 4.58
N LEU A 171 0.76 -13.39 5.06
CA LEU A 171 0.90 -12.02 4.62
C LEU A 171 2.30 -11.47 4.92
N ALA A 172 2.79 -11.65 6.16
CA ALA A 172 4.14 -11.24 6.56
C ALA A 172 5.22 -11.88 5.68
N GLN A 173 5.10 -13.18 5.40
CA GLN A 173 6.01 -13.88 4.48
C GLN A 173 5.96 -13.31 3.06
N THR A 174 4.76 -12.99 2.56
CA THR A 174 4.57 -12.38 1.24
C THR A 174 5.25 -11.01 1.17
N MET A 175 5.07 -10.18 2.19
CA MET A 175 5.70 -8.84 2.26
C MET A 175 7.22 -8.94 2.31
N ASN A 176 7.78 -9.85 3.11
CA ASN A 176 9.24 -10.07 3.16
C ASN A 176 9.79 -10.52 1.78
N ARG A 177 9.11 -11.42 1.07
CA ARG A 177 9.51 -11.82 -0.30
C ARG A 177 9.49 -10.65 -1.28
N LEU A 178 8.49 -9.75 -1.19
CA LEU A 178 8.44 -8.56 -2.02
C LEU A 178 9.57 -7.58 -1.69
N LYS A 179 9.89 -7.41 -0.40
CA LYS A 179 11.05 -6.60 0.06
C LYS A 179 12.37 -7.15 -0.50
N GLU A 180 12.59 -8.46 -0.40
CA GLU A 180 13.79 -9.12 -0.96
C GLU A 180 13.98 -8.88 -2.46
N LYS A 181 12.89 -8.54 -3.17
CA LYS A 181 12.91 -8.16 -4.59
C LYS A 181 13.10 -6.66 -4.82
N GLY A 182 13.34 -5.89 -3.78
CA GLY A 182 13.60 -4.46 -3.86
C GLY A 182 12.33 -3.59 -3.83
N MET A 183 11.19 -4.13 -3.39
CA MET A 183 9.95 -3.37 -3.24
C MET A 183 9.84 -2.79 -1.83
N GLY A 184 9.88 -1.47 -1.71
CA GLY A 184 9.60 -0.78 -0.45
C GLY A 184 8.14 -0.83 -0.05
N MET A 185 7.85 -0.68 1.24
CA MET A 185 6.47 -0.70 1.73
C MET A 185 6.21 0.35 2.80
N ILE A 186 5.02 0.96 2.75
CA ILE A 186 4.49 1.82 3.80
C ILE A 186 3.22 1.17 4.31
N VAL A 187 3.20 0.77 5.58
CA VAL A 187 2.12 -0.02 6.18
C VAL A 187 1.44 0.77 7.29
N VAL A 188 0.19 1.12 7.09
CA VAL A 188 -0.64 1.67 8.18
C VAL A 188 -1.31 0.51 8.89
N THR A 189 -1.11 0.42 10.22
CA THR A 189 -1.74 -0.62 11.03
C THR A 189 -1.91 -0.18 12.50
N HIS A 190 -2.89 -0.76 13.18
CA HIS A 190 -3.02 -0.70 14.63
C HIS A 190 -2.51 -1.99 15.31
N ASP A 191 -2.11 -2.98 14.53
CA ASP A 191 -1.53 -4.24 15.01
C ASP A 191 -0.01 -4.05 15.24
N ARG A 192 0.35 -3.78 16.50
CA ARG A 192 1.73 -3.53 16.90
C ARG A 192 2.62 -4.76 16.68
N ALA A 193 2.13 -5.96 17.02
CA ALA A 193 2.89 -7.19 16.86
C ALA A 193 3.21 -7.48 15.38
N PHE A 194 2.25 -7.20 14.50
CA PHE A 194 2.49 -7.29 13.07
C PHE A 194 3.52 -6.26 12.59
N ALA A 195 3.40 -4.99 13.02
CA ALA A 195 4.35 -3.94 12.67
C ALA A 195 5.78 -4.30 13.10
N GLU A 196 5.99 -4.72 14.36
CA GLU A 196 7.29 -5.13 14.90
C GLU A 196 7.92 -6.30 14.13
N ARG A 197 7.09 -7.17 13.56
CA ARG A 197 7.54 -8.35 12.84
C ARG A 197 8.04 -8.09 11.42
N ILE A 198 7.48 -7.08 10.73
CA ILE A 198 7.74 -6.86 9.30
C ILE A 198 8.62 -5.65 9.02
N SER A 199 8.70 -4.69 9.94
CA SER A 199 9.21 -3.35 9.64
C SER A 199 10.66 -3.16 10.00
N ASP A 200 11.35 -2.38 9.18
CA ASP A 200 12.68 -1.84 9.49
C ASP A 200 12.56 -0.61 10.40
N ARG A 201 11.46 0.15 10.25
CA ARG A 201 11.18 1.36 11.02
C ARG A 201 9.70 1.40 11.40
N ILE A 202 9.41 1.87 12.62
CA ILE A 202 8.04 2.09 13.09
C ILE A 202 7.87 3.56 13.46
N LEU A 203 6.87 4.19 12.86
CA LEU A 203 6.48 5.56 13.15
C LEU A 203 5.17 5.54 13.94
N HIS A 204 5.08 6.32 15.01
CA HIS A 204 3.87 6.48 15.79
C HIS A 204 3.16 7.77 15.41
N PHE A 205 1.88 7.64 15.08
CA PHE A 205 1.00 8.77 14.86
C PHE A 205 0.39 9.20 16.20
N GLU A 206 0.85 10.33 16.76
CA GLU A 206 0.38 10.87 18.04
C GLU A 206 0.08 12.35 17.90
N GLU A 207 -1.14 12.76 18.26
CA GLU A 207 -1.57 14.17 18.32
C GLU A 207 -1.25 15.01 17.08
N GLY A 208 -1.37 14.38 15.88
CA GLY A 208 -1.11 15.05 14.60
C GLY A 208 0.37 15.11 14.19
N HIS A 209 1.26 14.45 14.93
CA HIS A 209 2.68 14.33 14.63
C HIS A 209 3.08 12.87 14.42
N LEU A 210 4.14 12.66 13.63
CA LEU A 210 4.78 11.35 13.49
C LEU A 210 6.09 11.35 14.28
N ARG A 211 6.24 10.34 15.14
CA ARG A 211 7.47 10.11 15.92
C ARG A 211 8.02 8.75 15.55
N GLU A 212 9.33 8.69 15.32
CA GLU A 212 10.02 7.43 15.06
C GLU A 212 10.29 6.68 16.37
N GLU A 213 9.89 5.41 16.44
CA GLU A 213 10.30 4.48 17.50
C GLU A 213 11.59 3.82 17.05
N ILE A 214 12.64 3.90 17.86
CA ILE A 214 13.85 3.14 17.63
C ILE A 214 13.53 1.69 18.02
N VAL A 215 13.38 0.82 17.03
CA VAL A 215 13.27 -0.63 17.27
C VAL A 215 14.63 -1.11 17.76
N ALA A 216 14.67 -1.58 19.02
CA ALA A 216 15.89 -2.03 19.69
C ALA A 216 16.23 -3.47 19.28
#